data_9f08a5f9e074191081cc22256c844a8e
#
_entry.id   9f08a5f9e074191081cc22256c844a8e
#
_cell.length_a   1.000
_cell.length_b   1.000
_cell.length_c   1.000
_cell.angle_alpha   90.00
_cell.angle_beta   90.00
_cell.angle_gamma   90.00
#
_symmetry.space_group_name_H-M   'P 1'
#
loop_
_entity.id
_entity.type
_entity.pdbx_description
1 polymer ?
#
loop_
_entity_poly.entity_id
_entity_poly.type
_entity_poly.pdbx_seq_one_letter_code
_entity_poly.pdbx_strand_id
1 'polypeptide(L)'
;MGCAGSTPTKGEENTKKLRKPKPWKHNEPITRTHLKQMRDEFWDTAPHYGGQKEIWDALRAAAEADINLAQAIVDSAGIIISYADMTLCYDERGAKYELPKYVLSEPTNLIRDS
;
A
#
# COMPACT_ATOMS: atom_id res chain seq x y z
N MET A 1 -20.50 -23.29 -20.68
CA MET A 1 -20.08 -23.20 -20.35
C MET A 1 -19.32 -22.88 -19.63
N GLY A 2 -19.43 -22.95 -19.00
CA GLY A 2 -18.71 -22.70 -18.09
C GLY A 2 -17.56 -22.20 -18.27
N CYS A 3 -17.15 -22.41 -18.99
CA CYS A 3 -16.01 -22.00 -19.10
C CYS A 3 -15.88 -20.68 -18.94
N ALA A 4 -16.78 -20.11 -19.23
CA ALA A 4 -16.68 -18.76 -19.13
C ALA A 4 -16.21 -18.31 -17.87
N GLY A 5 -16.74 -18.76 -16.92
CA GLY A 5 -16.44 -18.22 -15.66
C GLY A 5 -15.02 -18.31 -15.28
N SER A 6 -14.37 -19.22 -15.77
CA SER A 6 -13.09 -19.39 -15.26
C SER A 6 -12.09 -18.51 -15.82
N THR A 7 -12.34 -18.00 -16.94
CA THR A 7 -11.32 -17.28 -17.52
C THR A 7 -10.88 -16.07 -16.89
N PRO A 8 -11.67 -15.29 -16.37
CA PRO A 8 -11.22 -14.02 -15.85
C PRO A 8 -10.18 -14.13 -14.83
N THR A 9 -10.11 -15.23 -14.22
CA THR A 9 -9.16 -15.31 -13.15
C THR A 9 -7.75 -15.14 -13.58
N LYS A 10 -7.47 -15.30 -14.81
CA LYS A 10 -6.14 -15.16 -15.19
C LYS A 10 -5.57 -13.83 -14.98
N GLY A 11 -6.23 -12.83 -15.35
CA GLY A 11 -5.73 -11.51 -15.13
C GLY A 11 -5.67 -11.17 -13.69
N GLU A 12 -6.48 -11.80 -12.92
CA GLU A 12 -6.51 -11.47 -11.52
C GLU A 12 -5.39 -12.08 -10.75
N GLU A 13 -4.75 -13.06 -11.30
CA GLU A 13 -3.65 -13.66 -10.60
C GLU A 13 -2.51 -12.72 -10.39
N ASN A 14 -2.33 -11.77 -11.28
CA ASN A 14 -1.24 -10.83 -11.17
C ASN A 14 -1.58 -9.62 -10.35
N THR A 15 -2.86 -9.35 -10.16
CA THR A 15 -3.26 -8.19 -9.40
C THR A 15 -4.30 -8.59 -8.40
N LYS A 16 -3.89 -8.72 -7.17
CA LYS A 16 -4.84 -9.00 -6.12
C LYS A 16 -5.66 -7.77 -5.85
N LYS A 17 -6.91 -7.98 -5.49
CA LYS A 17 -7.78 -6.86 -5.14
C LYS A 17 -7.31 -6.27 -3.82
N LEU A 18 -7.09 -4.97 -3.81
CA LEU A 18 -6.58 -4.30 -2.63
C LEU A 18 -7.65 -4.15 -1.56
N ARG A 19 -7.19 -4.11 -0.33
CA ARG A 19 -8.04 -3.82 0.82
C ARG A 19 -7.18 -3.11 1.85
N LYS A 20 -7.85 -2.43 2.76
CA LYS A 20 -7.10 -1.74 3.82
C LYS A 20 -6.58 -2.76 4.83
N PRO A 21 -5.48 -2.46 5.51
CA PRO A 21 -4.97 -3.35 6.54
C PRO A 21 -6.00 -3.57 7.63
N LYS A 22 -5.91 -4.69 8.30
CA LYS A 22 -6.80 -4.98 9.42
C LYS A 22 -6.56 -3.96 10.52
N PRO A 23 -7.54 -3.75 11.39
CA PRO A 23 -7.34 -2.82 12.50
C PRO A 23 -6.11 -3.17 13.29
N TRP A 24 -5.36 -2.16 13.68
CA TRP A 24 -4.11 -2.36 14.41
C TRP A 24 -3.94 -1.23 15.42
N LYS A 25 -3.06 -1.45 16.37
CA LYS A 25 -2.84 -0.52 17.45
C LYS A 25 -1.37 -0.16 17.51
N HIS A 26 -1.09 1.12 17.69
CA HIS A 26 0.29 1.56 17.86
C HIS A 26 0.72 1.25 19.30
N ASN A 27 2.00 1.12 19.52
CA ASN A 27 2.53 0.84 20.86
C ASN A 27 2.04 1.84 21.88
N GLU A 28 1.95 3.09 21.48
CA GLU A 28 1.47 4.15 22.33
C GLU A 28 0.47 4.97 21.55
N PRO A 29 -0.49 5.61 22.20
CA PRO A 29 -1.37 6.51 21.46
C PRO A 29 -0.57 7.60 20.78
N ILE A 30 -0.90 7.89 19.53
CA ILE A 30 -0.20 8.93 18.78
C ILE A 30 -1.20 9.88 18.17
N THR A 31 -0.75 11.12 17.95
CA THR A 31 -1.60 12.14 17.34
C THR A 31 -1.51 12.05 15.83
N ARG A 32 -2.46 12.70 15.15
CA ARG A 32 -2.41 12.76 13.70
C ARG A 32 -1.16 13.45 13.22
N THR A 33 -0.74 14.50 13.90
CA THR A 33 0.47 15.21 13.53
C THR A 33 1.69 14.30 13.59
N HIS A 34 1.78 13.53 14.66
CA HIS A 34 2.90 12.60 14.81
C HIS A 34 2.85 11.51 13.74
N LEU A 35 1.65 10.99 13.47
CA LEU A 35 1.50 9.99 12.43
C LEU A 35 1.93 10.52 11.08
N LYS A 36 1.55 11.76 10.76
CA LYS A 36 1.93 12.37 9.51
C LYS A 36 3.45 12.51 9.42
N GLN A 37 4.09 12.89 10.50
CA GLN A 37 5.55 13.01 10.53
C GLN A 37 6.20 11.67 10.26
N MET A 38 5.69 10.60 10.86
CA MET A 38 6.22 9.26 10.64
C MET A 38 6.07 8.86 9.17
N ARG A 39 4.93 9.17 8.58
CA ARG A 39 4.69 8.87 7.18
C ARG A 39 5.62 9.64 6.26
N ASP A 40 5.79 10.93 6.53
CA ASP A 40 6.68 11.76 5.73
C ASP A 40 8.11 11.24 5.79
N GLU A 41 8.55 10.87 6.96
CA GLU A 41 9.90 10.32 7.12
C GLU A 41 10.06 9.02 6.37
N PHE A 42 9.04 8.17 6.40
CA PHE A 42 9.11 6.92 5.67
C PHE A 42 9.28 7.16 4.18
N TRP A 43 8.47 8.05 3.61
CA TRP A 43 8.53 8.31 2.17
C TRP A 43 9.81 9.03 1.77
N ASP A 44 10.40 9.80 2.69
CA ASP A 44 11.66 10.46 2.42
C ASP A 44 12.82 9.48 2.40
N THR A 45 12.80 8.48 3.25
CA THR A 45 13.95 7.59 3.41
C THR A 45 13.85 6.31 2.62
N ALA A 46 12.64 5.77 2.46
CA ALA A 46 12.50 4.47 1.81
C ALA A 46 13.13 4.39 0.43
N PRO A 47 12.97 5.38 -0.46
CA PRO A 47 13.56 5.28 -1.79
C PRO A 47 15.08 5.20 -1.79
N HIS A 48 15.72 5.61 -0.73
CA HIS A 48 17.18 5.55 -0.64
C HIS A 48 17.70 4.15 -0.38
N TYR A 49 16.83 3.26 0.05
CA TYR A 49 17.24 1.89 0.37
C TYR A 49 17.08 0.92 -0.79
N GLY A 50 16.46 1.36 -1.88
CA GLY A 50 16.34 0.52 -3.06
C GLY A 50 15.02 0.73 -3.76
N GLY A 51 14.86 0.05 -4.89
CA GLY A 51 13.66 0.16 -5.69
C GLY A 51 13.73 1.35 -6.63
N GLN A 52 12.66 1.53 -7.39
CA GLN A 52 12.57 2.60 -8.36
C GLN A 52 11.75 3.75 -7.80
N LYS A 53 12.22 4.96 -8.05
CA LYS A 53 11.54 6.13 -7.53
C LYS A 53 10.10 6.20 -8.03
N GLU A 54 9.88 5.88 -9.30
CA GLU A 54 8.54 5.91 -9.85
C GLU A 54 7.59 4.97 -9.11
N ILE A 55 8.11 3.81 -8.71
CA ILE A 55 7.29 2.86 -7.97
C ILE A 55 7.00 3.38 -6.56
N TRP A 56 7.99 3.98 -5.91
CA TRP A 56 7.77 4.57 -4.60
C TRP A 56 6.75 5.70 -4.66
N ASP A 57 6.82 6.53 -5.72
CA ASP A 57 5.85 7.61 -5.90
C ASP A 57 4.44 7.05 -6.09
N ALA A 58 4.31 5.98 -6.86
CA ALA A 58 3.01 5.35 -7.09
C ALA A 58 2.48 4.73 -5.80
N LEU A 59 3.34 4.08 -5.01
CA LEU A 59 2.91 3.49 -3.75
C LEU A 59 2.45 4.54 -2.76
N ARG A 60 3.14 5.69 -2.73
CA ARG A 60 2.73 6.77 -1.85
C ARG A 60 1.37 7.30 -2.27
N ALA A 61 1.17 7.51 -3.56
CA ALA A 61 -0.12 7.99 -4.05
C ALA A 61 -1.22 6.99 -3.72
N ALA A 62 -0.95 5.69 -3.89
CA ALA A 62 -1.94 4.67 -3.59
C ALA A 62 -2.25 4.62 -2.10
N ALA A 63 -1.23 4.79 -1.26
CA ALA A 63 -1.43 4.75 0.19
C ALA A 63 -2.31 5.90 0.67
N GLU A 64 -2.27 7.03 -0.03
CA GLU A 64 -3.05 8.20 0.35
C GLU A 64 -4.42 8.27 -0.32
N ALA A 65 -4.69 7.38 -1.26
CA ALA A 65 -5.93 7.37 -2.01
C ALA A 65 -6.95 6.44 -1.38
N ASP A 66 -8.22 6.57 -1.81
CA ASP A 66 -9.19 5.57 -1.40
C ASP A 66 -8.86 4.26 -2.12
N ILE A 67 -9.53 3.19 -1.70
CA ILE A 67 -9.15 1.87 -2.16
C ILE A 67 -9.35 1.69 -3.66
N ASN A 68 -10.34 2.31 -4.23
CA ASN A 68 -10.60 2.18 -5.67
C ASN A 68 -9.54 2.89 -6.48
N LEU A 69 -9.17 4.10 -6.07
CA LEU A 69 -8.12 4.84 -6.75
C LEU A 69 -6.78 4.16 -6.54
N ALA A 70 -6.55 3.63 -5.34
CA ALA A 70 -5.31 2.91 -5.07
C ALA A 70 -5.17 1.72 -6.00
N GLN A 71 -6.25 1.00 -6.23
CA GLN A 71 -6.23 -0.14 -7.14
C GLN A 71 -5.83 0.30 -8.55
N ALA A 72 -6.40 1.40 -9.01
CA ALA A 72 -6.09 1.91 -10.33
C ALA A 72 -4.62 2.33 -10.43
N ILE A 73 -4.09 2.93 -9.37
CA ILE A 73 -2.72 3.37 -9.36
C ILE A 73 -1.75 2.19 -9.44
N VAL A 74 -1.96 1.17 -8.61
CA VAL A 74 -1.03 0.04 -8.62
C VAL A 74 -1.14 -0.75 -9.93
N ASP A 75 -2.34 -0.83 -10.50
CA ASP A 75 -2.51 -1.51 -11.78
C ASP A 75 -1.78 -0.76 -12.88
N SER A 76 -1.89 0.56 -12.89
CA SER A 76 -1.25 1.38 -13.90
C SER A 76 0.27 1.37 -13.78
N ALA A 77 0.77 1.28 -12.58
CA ALA A 77 2.21 1.32 -12.35
C ALA A 77 2.88 -0.03 -12.55
N GLY A 78 2.09 -1.09 -12.75
CA GLY A 78 2.65 -2.41 -12.89
C GLY A 78 3.18 -2.99 -11.60
N ILE A 79 2.62 -2.57 -10.48
CA ILE A 79 3.04 -3.05 -9.18
C ILE A 79 2.38 -4.39 -8.90
N ILE A 80 3.18 -5.35 -8.46
CA ILE A 80 2.70 -6.68 -8.13
C ILE A 80 2.42 -6.72 -6.64
N ILE A 81 1.17 -6.99 -6.28
CA ILE A 81 0.74 -7.01 -4.89
C ILE A 81 0.92 -8.41 -4.34
N SER A 82 1.76 -8.55 -3.34
CA SER A 82 1.93 -9.83 -2.67
C SER A 82 0.93 -9.99 -1.53
N TYR A 83 0.77 -8.94 -0.73
CA TYR A 83 -0.25 -8.92 0.32
C TYR A 83 -1.30 -7.89 -0.07
N ALA A 84 -2.57 -8.30 -0.01
CA ALA A 84 -3.66 -7.44 -0.49
C ALA A 84 -3.75 -6.11 0.24
N ASP A 85 -3.19 -6.00 1.44
CA ASP A 85 -3.19 -4.75 2.18
C ASP A 85 -2.00 -3.85 1.81
N MET A 86 -1.24 -4.22 0.80
CA MET A 86 -0.10 -3.47 0.28
C MET A 86 1.13 -3.46 1.20
N THR A 87 1.15 -4.25 2.25
CA THR A 87 2.32 -4.27 3.12
C THR A 87 3.51 -4.92 2.45
N LEU A 88 3.29 -5.69 1.40
CA LEU A 88 4.39 -6.27 0.63
C LEU A 88 4.04 -6.23 -0.85
N CYS A 89 4.88 -5.56 -1.62
CA CYS A 89 4.70 -5.39 -3.05
C CYS A 89 6.01 -5.60 -3.76
N TYR A 90 5.94 -5.85 -5.07
CA TYR A 90 7.13 -6.00 -5.91
C TYR A 90 6.92 -5.21 -7.19
N ASP A 91 8.01 -4.82 -7.84
CA ASP A 91 7.87 -4.22 -9.16
C ASP A 91 8.15 -5.30 -10.21
N GLU A 92 8.13 -4.90 -11.46
CA GLU A 92 8.31 -5.86 -12.57
C GLU A 92 9.69 -6.46 -12.59
N ARG A 93 10.64 -5.81 -11.97
CA ARG A 93 12.01 -6.29 -11.92
C ARG A 93 12.28 -7.17 -10.71
N GLY A 94 11.29 -7.32 -9.84
CA GLY A 94 11.43 -8.16 -8.67
C GLY A 94 11.94 -7.44 -7.43
N ALA A 95 12.08 -6.12 -7.49
CA ALA A 95 12.45 -5.37 -6.29
C ALA A 95 11.32 -5.39 -5.28
N LYS A 96 11.66 -5.53 -4.02
CA LYS A 96 10.70 -5.67 -2.95
C LYS A 96 10.40 -4.33 -2.30
N TYR A 97 9.13 -4.06 -2.02
CA TYR A 97 8.69 -2.84 -1.37
C TYR A 97 7.85 -3.22 -0.16
N GLU A 98 8.34 -2.92 1.03
CA GLU A 98 7.64 -3.23 2.27
C GLU A 98 7.09 -1.94 2.84
N LEU A 99 5.78 -1.91 3.08
CA LEU A 99 5.11 -0.72 3.58
C LEU A 99 4.58 -1.00 4.98
N PRO A 100 4.96 -0.16 5.96
CA PRO A 100 4.41 -0.34 7.31
C PRO A 100 2.93 0.01 7.33
N LYS A 101 2.23 -0.53 8.29
CA LYS A 101 0.80 -0.27 8.39
C LYS A 101 0.50 1.20 8.61
N TYR A 102 1.37 1.91 9.28
CA TYR A 102 1.08 3.31 9.61
C TYR A 102 1.07 4.23 8.38
N VAL A 103 1.66 3.80 7.26
CA VAL A 103 1.53 4.60 6.03
C VAL A 103 0.29 4.21 5.23
N LEU A 104 -0.35 3.10 5.57
CA LEU A 104 -1.48 2.59 4.82
C LEU A 104 -2.81 2.82 5.51
N SER A 105 -2.83 2.94 6.83
CA SER A 105 -4.05 3.19 7.57
C SER A 105 -3.72 3.80 8.91
N GLU A 106 -4.77 4.19 9.64
CA GLU A 106 -4.61 4.80 10.95
C GLU A 106 -4.74 3.75 12.03
N PRO A 107 -3.99 3.89 13.13
CA PRO A 107 -4.17 2.95 14.24
C PRO A 107 -5.48 3.21 14.95
N THR A 108 -5.98 2.20 15.64
CA THR A 108 -7.25 2.33 16.35
C THR A 108 -7.14 3.25 17.56
N ASN A 109 -5.93 3.46 18.07
CA ASN A 109 -5.71 4.34 19.21
C ASN A 109 -5.17 5.72 18.82
N LEU A 110 -5.50 6.15 17.60
CA LEU A 110 -5.09 7.49 17.15
C LEU A 110 -5.81 8.55 17.97
N ILE A 111 -5.05 9.56 18.40
CA ILE A 111 -5.59 10.66 19.19
C ILE A 111 -5.72 11.86 18.28
N ARG A 112 -6.83 12.57 18.39
CA ARG A 112 -6.99 13.79 17.62
C ARG A 112 -6.17 14.90 18.22
N ASP A 113 -5.56 15.69 17.35
CA ASP A 113 -4.92 16.91 17.79
C ASP A 113 -6.02 17.89 18.15
N SER A 114 -5.88 18.58 19.21
CA SER A 114 -6.90 19.55 19.62
C SER A 114 -6.50 20.97 19.28
#